data_3a813ada67a2f29ea8ac7a361f0f45d0
#
_entry.id   3a813ada67a2f29ea8ac7a361f0f45d0
#
_cell.length_a   1.000
_cell.length_b   1.000
_cell.length_c   1.000
_cell.angle_alpha   90.00
_cell.angle_beta   90.00
_cell.angle_gamma   90.00
#
_symmetry.space_group_name_H-M   'P 1'
#
loop_
_entity.id
_entity.type
_entity.pdbx_description
1 polymer ?
#
loop_
_entity_poly.entity_id
_entity_poly.type
_entity_poly.pdbx_seq_one_letter_code
_entity_poly.pdbx_strand_id
1 'polypeptide(L)'
;MNYLPFSLSAFDEDSISHFSSQLFDAHNKKIALVVQGGGQRGIFSAGVLDSFLEHEFDPFAVYIGTSAGALNLSSFISRQPRFGYKFIQNYTTTDKFFSLYKYLSKQQPMNLDWALQVVSPSGELALDFHTAKRTLKHRQAFACATRKDTLKDIYMPMFQDDWYEVLRASCAIPVLYNLPVNLNELEWVDGGVSAAIPAKEAWRRGADLVIVIRTEPLDHDNHTDKGIFDDWRESVETYLPYYINKLSLNESVDRIKTVHHELSHRFEQWREQYRNDTIHIKDKQDIQKELSYLDSQSDDALKQPVFGNKSWLSHINIERLLKLAGQSNNIDVIEMLAQYYKTYQDVNDFLVNPPVGLQVIQIAPEKSLNSRALLSSKDDLEMDYREGKIIGRKFLDCFSDILNEKSSLMQYMRDE
;
A
#
# COMPACT_ATOMS: atom_id res chain seq x y z
N MET A 1 -7.60 7.94 -24.80
CA MET A 1 -6.99 8.17 -23.46
C MET A 1 -6.95 6.83 -22.74
N ASN A 2 -5.77 6.35 -22.39
CA ASN A 2 -5.63 4.99 -21.79
C ASN A 2 -5.67 5.00 -20.25
N TYR A 3 -5.91 6.15 -19.66
CA TYR A 3 -5.94 6.38 -18.22
C TYR A 3 -7.16 7.21 -17.85
N LEU A 4 -7.88 6.79 -16.78
CA LEU A 4 -9.00 7.53 -16.21
C LEU A 4 -8.79 7.66 -14.69
N PRO A 5 -8.58 8.87 -14.15
CA PRO A 5 -8.72 9.15 -12.74
C PRO A 5 -10.20 9.13 -12.37
N PHE A 6 -10.58 8.45 -11.28
CA PHE A 6 -11.96 8.34 -10.83
C PHE A 6 -12.08 8.69 -9.33
N SER A 7 -12.72 9.80 -9.05
CA SER A 7 -13.01 10.26 -7.69
C SER A 7 -14.36 11.00 -7.68
N LEU A 8 -14.80 11.50 -6.52
CA LEU A 8 -16.07 12.23 -6.43
C LEU A 8 -16.10 13.54 -7.24
N SER A 9 -14.98 14.29 -7.26
CA SER A 9 -14.86 15.59 -7.93
C SER A 9 -14.39 15.49 -9.37
N ALA A 10 -13.66 14.42 -9.71
CA ALA A 10 -13.15 14.19 -11.06
C ALA A 10 -14.22 13.60 -11.99
N PHE A 11 -15.50 13.94 -11.75
CA PHE A 11 -16.62 13.52 -12.57
C PHE A 11 -16.72 14.45 -13.79
N ASP A 12 -15.90 14.17 -14.79
CA ASP A 12 -15.99 14.77 -16.10
C ASP A 12 -16.73 13.78 -17.02
N GLU A 13 -18.01 14.09 -17.32
CA GLU A 13 -18.87 13.25 -18.17
C GLU A 13 -18.24 13.00 -19.55
N ASP A 14 -17.55 13.99 -20.09
CA ASP A 14 -16.90 13.88 -21.40
C ASP A 14 -15.73 12.91 -21.34
N SER A 15 -14.91 12.98 -20.31
CA SER A 15 -13.78 12.05 -20.10
C SER A 15 -14.26 10.62 -19.86
N ILE A 16 -15.32 10.43 -19.09
CA ILE A 16 -15.93 9.12 -18.84
C ILE A 16 -16.52 8.56 -20.13
N SER A 17 -17.28 9.36 -20.86
CA SER A 17 -17.90 8.97 -22.14
C SER A 17 -16.83 8.59 -23.18
N HIS A 18 -15.77 9.39 -23.31
CA HIS A 18 -14.66 9.11 -24.19
C HIS A 18 -13.91 7.83 -23.81
N PHE A 19 -13.62 7.64 -22.52
CA PHE A 19 -12.97 6.41 -22.04
C PHE A 19 -13.87 5.18 -22.25
N SER A 20 -15.17 5.31 -21.98
CA SER A 20 -16.14 4.24 -22.18
C SER A 20 -16.26 3.85 -23.66
N SER A 21 -16.22 4.82 -24.60
CA SER A 21 -16.25 4.52 -26.03
C SER A 21 -15.04 3.67 -26.46
N GLN A 22 -13.87 3.93 -25.92
CA GLN A 22 -12.67 3.12 -26.17
C GLN A 22 -12.75 1.71 -25.57
N LEU A 23 -13.54 1.52 -24.50
CA LEU A 23 -13.83 0.20 -23.95
C LEU A 23 -14.76 -0.61 -24.86
N PHE A 24 -15.68 0.03 -25.56
CA PHE A 24 -16.60 -0.64 -26.49
C PHE A 24 -15.92 -1.32 -27.67
N ASP A 25 -14.81 -0.76 -28.17
CA ASP A 25 -14.09 -1.30 -29.32
C ASP A 25 -13.28 -2.59 -29.02
N ALA A 26 -13.11 -2.93 -27.76
CA ALA A 26 -12.30 -4.07 -27.33
C ALA A 26 -13.16 -5.25 -26.87
N HIS A 27 -13.44 -6.19 -27.76
CA HIS A 27 -14.05 -7.46 -27.41
C HIS A 27 -13.09 -8.31 -26.53
N ASN A 28 -13.62 -8.96 -25.50
CA ASN A 28 -12.89 -9.93 -24.65
C ASN A 28 -11.71 -9.36 -23.86
N LYS A 29 -11.92 -8.29 -23.08
CA LYS A 29 -10.87 -7.78 -22.20
C LYS A 29 -10.69 -8.63 -20.96
N LYS A 30 -9.43 -8.92 -20.63
CA LYS A 30 -9.04 -9.47 -19.34
C LYS A 30 -8.93 -8.34 -18.33
N ILE A 31 -9.86 -8.29 -17.38
CA ILE A 31 -9.94 -7.22 -16.38
C ILE A 31 -9.25 -7.68 -15.09
N ALA A 32 -8.38 -6.84 -14.56
CA ALA A 32 -7.74 -7.06 -13.25
C ALA A 32 -8.21 -6.02 -12.23
N LEU A 33 -8.41 -6.47 -10.99
CA LEU A 33 -8.63 -5.63 -9.83
C LEU A 33 -7.36 -5.57 -8.99
N VAL A 34 -6.84 -4.37 -8.77
CA VAL A 34 -5.65 -4.10 -7.97
C VAL A 34 -6.04 -3.26 -6.76
N VAL A 35 -5.63 -3.68 -5.56
CA VAL A 35 -5.94 -2.97 -4.32
C VAL A 35 -4.66 -2.57 -3.60
N GLN A 36 -4.48 -1.27 -3.43
CA GLN A 36 -3.33 -0.67 -2.75
C GLN A 36 -3.28 -1.08 -1.27
N GLY A 37 -2.06 -1.27 -0.75
CA GLY A 37 -1.80 -1.34 0.69
C GLY A 37 -1.98 0.01 1.37
N GLY A 38 -1.97 0.03 2.70
CA GLY A 38 -2.10 1.31 3.42
C GLY A 38 -2.51 1.18 4.89
N GLY A 39 -2.39 0.01 5.49
CA GLY A 39 -2.81 -0.22 6.87
C GLY A 39 -4.28 0.12 7.10
N GLN A 40 -4.60 0.95 8.11
CA GLN A 40 -5.99 1.34 8.40
C GLN A 40 -6.64 2.19 7.31
N ARG A 41 -5.87 2.89 6.45
CA ARG A 41 -6.42 3.59 5.27
C ARG A 41 -7.11 2.63 4.29
N GLY A 42 -6.81 1.33 4.36
CA GLY A 42 -7.54 0.29 3.65
C GLY A 42 -9.04 0.23 3.95
N ILE A 43 -9.53 0.98 4.95
CA ILE A 43 -10.95 1.13 5.24
C ILE A 43 -11.73 1.73 4.06
N PHE A 44 -11.12 2.65 3.32
CA PHE A 44 -11.67 3.20 2.10
C PHE A 44 -11.84 2.12 1.01
N SER A 45 -10.79 1.32 0.78
CA SER A 45 -10.87 0.20 -0.17
C SER A 45 -11.92 -0.83 0.24
N ALA A 46 -12.09 -1.09 1.55
CA ALA A 46 -13.16 -1.95 2.04
C ALA A 46 -14.54 -1.40 1.68
N GLY A 47 -14.72 -0.07 1.77
CA GLY A 47 -15.97 0.59 1.35
C GLY A 47 -16.26 0.43 -0.14
N VAL A 48 -15.26 0.64 -1.01
CA VAL A 48 -15.41 0.44 -2.46
C VAL A 48 -15.76 -1.02 -2.77
N LEU A 49 -15.03 -1.97 -2.20
CA LEU A 49 -15.26 -3.42 -2.43
C LEU A 49 -16.62 -3.88 -1.92
N ASP A 50 -17.09 -3.34 -0.78
CA ASP A 50 -18.42 -3.64 -0.27
C ASP A 50 -19.53 -3.10 -1.19
N SER A 51 -19.33 -1.95 -1.83
CA SER A 51 -20.28 -1.47 -2.84
C SER A 51 -20.33 -2.40 -4.06
N PHE A 52 -19.19 -2.95 -4.47
CA PHE A 52 -19.14 -3.93 -5.55
C PHE A 52 -19.88 -5.24 -5.17
N LEU A 53 -19.69 -5.73 -3.94
CA LEU A 53 -20.41 -6.91 -3.44
C LEU A 53 -21.92 -6.69 -3.37
N GLU A 54 -22.37 -5.52 -2.91
CA GLU A 54 -23.78 -5.16 -2.80
C GLU A 54 -24.50 -5.12 -4.17
N HIS A 55 -23.75 -4.86 -5.24
CA HIS A 55 -24.28 -4.79 -6.61
C HIS A 55 -23.87 -6.00 -7.47
N GLU A 56 -23.33 -7.04 -6.86
CA GLU A 56 -22.88 -8.27 -7.53
C GLU A 56 -21.90 -8.00 -8.68
N PHE A 57 -21.13 -6.91 -8.56
CA PHE A 57 -20.16 -6.49 -9.58
C PHE A 57 -18.83 -7.18 -9.37
N ASP A 58 -18.49 -8.12 -10.25
CA ASP A 58 -17.21 -8.85 -10.20
C ASP A 58 -16.78 -9.38 -11.59
N PRO A 59 -16.45 -8.50 -12.54
CA PRO A 59 -16.02 -8.89 -13.89
C PRO A 59 -14.52 -9.28 -13.94
N PHE A 60 -13.86 -9.45 -12.80
CA PHE A 60 -12.41 -9.55 -12.72
C PHE A 60 -11.90 -10.97 -12.95
N ALA A 61 -10.91 -11.12 -13.85
CA ALA A 61 -10.17 -12.36 -14.07
C ALA A 61 -8.98 -12.51 -13.11
N VAL A 62 -8.41 -11.39 -12.65
CA VAL A 62 -7.23 -11.34 -11.81
C VAL A 62 -7.44 -10.36 -10.66
N TYR A 63 -7.04 -10.76 -9.46
CA TYR A 63 -7.05 -9.94 -8.26
C TYR A 63 -5.63 -9.85 -7.71
N ILE A 64 -5.15 -8.66 -7.41
CA ILE A 64 -3.81 -8.48 -6.82
C ILE A 64 -3.89 -7.41 -5.73
N GLY A 65 -3.44 -7.76 -4.53
CA GLY A 65 -3.44 -6.85 -3.39
C GLY A 65 -2.13 -6.85 -2.64
N THR A 66 -1.87 -5.75 -1.93
CA THR A 66 -0.71 -5.60 -1.05
C THR A 66 -1.19 -5.30 0.35
N SER A 67 -0.65 -6.02 1.37
CA SER A 67 -0.91 -5.71 2.79
C SER A 67 -2.42 -5.66 3.10
N ALA A 68 -2.94 -4.57 3.66
CA ALA A 68 -4.37 -4.36 3.90
C ALA A 68 -5.23 -4.56 2.62
N GLY A 69 -4.68 -4.25 1.43
CA GLY A 69 -5.35 -4.50 0.15
C GLY A 69 -5.54 -5.99 -0.13
N ALA A 70 -4.57 -6.83 0.22
CA ALA A 70 -4.69 -8.29 0.10
C ALA A 70 -5.76 -8.85 1.04
N LEU A 71 -5.84 -8.34 2.27
CA LEU A 71 -6.88 -8.74 3.24
C LEU A 71 -8.28 -8.30 2.77
N ASN A 72 -8.42 -7.09 2.26
CA ASN A 72 -9.69 -6.60 1.73
C ASN A 72 -10.14 -7.40 0.49
N LEU A 73 -9.20 -7.76 -0.39
CA LEU A 73 -9.50 -8.69 -1.49
C LEU A 73 -9.91 -10.07 -0.99
N SER A 74 -9.34 -10.55 0.12
CA SER A 74 -9.76 -11.81 0.72
C SER A 74 -11.24 -11.79 1.09
N SER A 75 -11.72 -10.69 1.68
CA SER A 75 -13.13 -10.52 2.02
C SER A 75 -14.03 -10.44 0.78
N PHE A 76 -13.60 -9.74 -0.25
CA PHE A 76 -14.31 -9.61 -1.52
C PHE A 76 -14.46 -10.97 -2.22
N ILE A 77 -13.35 -11.70 -2.36
CA ILE A 77 -13.32 -13.03 -2.99
C ILE A 77 -14.14 -14.05 -2.18
N SER A 78 -14.11 -13.96 -0.85
CA SER A 78 -14.93 -14.79 0.05
C SER A 78 -16.41 -14.40 0.11
N ARG A 79 -16.82 -13.34 -0.60
CA ARG A 79 -18.19 -12.81 -0.58
C ARG A 79 -18.68 -12.43 0.81
N GLN A 80 -17.81 -11.86 1.65
CA GLN A 80 -18.11 -11.48 3.03
C GLN A 80 -18.21 -9.95 3.16
N PRO A 81 -19.40 -9.35 2.97
CA PRO A 81 -19.58 -7.90 3.08
C PRO A 81 -19.25 -7.41 4.49
N ARG A 82 -18.69 -6.22 4.57
CA ARG A 82 -18.24 -5.58 5.81
C ARG A 82 -17.16 -6.32 6.59
N PHE A 83 -16.55 -7.34 6.02
CA PHE A 83 -15.47 -8.06 6.70
C PHE A 83 -14.25 -7.15 6.91
N GLY A 84 -13.74 -6.51 5.84
CA GLY A 84 -12.62 -5.56 5.92
C GLY A 84 -12.92 -4.40 6.88
N TYR A 85 -14.13 -3.85 6.81
CA TYR A 85 -14.60 -2.82 7.75
C TYR A 85 -14.53 -3.30 9.20
N LYS A 86 -15.14 -4.47 9.52
CA LYS A 86 -15.15 -5.02 10.87
C LYS A 86 -13.73 -5.30 11.37
N PHE A 87 -12.87 -5.86 10.53
CA PHE A 87 -11.50 -6.16 10.88
C PHE A 87 -10.74 -4.87 11.24
N ILE A 88 -10.77 -3.86 10.36
CA ILE A 88 -10.06 -2.61 10.61
C ILE A 88 -10.65 -1.88 11.82
N GLN A 89 -11.96 -1.70 11.88
CA GLN A 89 -12.66 -0.91 12.89
C GLN A 89 -12.59 -1.51 14.29
N ASN A 90 -12.66 -2.85 14.43
CA ASN A 90 -12.81 -3.50 15.71
C ASN A 90 -11.54 -4.15 16.24
N TYR A 91 -10.60 -4.52 15.38
CA TYR A 91 -9.40 -5.24 15.78
C TYR A 91 -8.15 -4.38 15.64
N THR A 92 -7.95 -3.68 14.51
CA THR A 92 -6.72 -2.91 14.31
C THR A 92 -6.64 -1.62 15.12
N THR A 93 -7.76 -1.14 15.66
CA THR A 93 -7.84 0.05 16.55
C THR A 93 -7.53 -0.26 18.01
N THR A 94 -7.24 -1.52 18.34
CA THR A 94 -7.03 -1.94 19.72
C THR A 94 -5.55 -1.92 20.13
N ASP A 95 -5.27 -1.65 21.40
CA ASP A 95 -3.92 -1.76 21.98
C ASP A 95 -3.34 -3.18 21.85
N LYS A 96 -4.19 -4.21 21.62
CA LYS A 96 -3.78 -5.58 21.38
C LYS A 96 -3.14 -5.77 20.02
N PHE A 97 -3.61 -5.03 19.01
CA PHE A 97 -3.02 -5.05 17.67
C PHE A 97 -1.75 -4.22 17.58
N PHE A 98 -1.81 -2.97 18.05
CA PHE A 98 -0.66 -2.07 18.05
C PHE A 98 -0.52 -1.37 19.39
N SER A 99 0.67 -1.45 20.00
CA SER A 99 0.99 -0.83 21.26
C SER A 99 2.10 0.20 21.11
N LEU A 100 1.73 1.47 21.25
CA LEU A 100 2.69 2.58 21.23
C LEU A 100 3.73 2.46 22.37
N TYR A 101 3.32 1.96 23.54
CA TYR A 101 4.25 1.70 24.65
C TYR A 101 5.35 0.71 24.26
N LYS A 102 4.98 -0.41 23.61
CA LYS A 102 5.95 -1.41 23.13
C LYS A 102 6.88 -0.82 22.08
N TYR A 103 6.34 0.02 21.18
CA TYR A 103 7.15 0.72 20.19
C TYR A 103 8.21 1.60 20.86
N LEU A 104 7.82 2.45 21.80
CA LEU A 104 8.73 3.33 22.52
C LEU A 104 9.74 2.57 23.40
N SER A 105 9.37 1.41 23.92
CA SER A 105 10.26 0.54 24.69
C SER A 105 11.08 -0.43 23.85
N LYS A 106 11.10 -0.26 22.52
CA LYS A 106 11.84 -1.11 21.54
C LYS A 106 11.45 -2.60 21.63
N GLN A 107 10.22 -2.88 22.01
CA GLN A 107 9.62 -4.21 21.96
C GLN A 107 8.83 -4.38 20.66
N GLN A 108 8.32 -5.59 20.39
CA GLN A 108 7.44 -5.87 19.26
C GLN A 108 6.11 -5.09 19.39
N PRO A 109 5.89 -4.00 18.62
CA PRO A 109 4.70 -3.15 18.81
C PRO A 109 3.45 -3.70 18.12
N MET A 110 3.60 -4.32 16.94
CA MET A 110 2.50 -4.85 16.13
C MET A 110 2.30 -6.34 16.41
N ASN A 111 1.07 -6.73 16.73
CA ASN A 111 0.70 -8.12 16.98
C ASN A 111 -0.06 -8.69 15.77
N LEU A 112 0.67 -8.84 14.66
CA LEU A 112 0.14 -9.36 13.41
C LEU A 112 -0.34 -10.82 13.56
N ASP A 113 0.36 -11.64 14.34
CA ASP A 113 -0.02 -13.04 14.57
C ASP A 113 -1.40 -13.16 15.19
N TRP A 114 -1.69 -12.33 16.20
CA TRP A 114 -3.03 -12.30 16.78
C TRP A 114 -4.08 -11.82 15.76
N ALA A 115 -3.78 -10.81 14.95
CA ALA A 115 -4.69 -10.32 13.93
C ALA A 115 -5.03 -11.41 12.91
N LEU A 116 -4.03 -12.23 12.53
CA LEU A 116 -4.23 -13.37 11.64
C LEU A 116 -5.01 -14.51 12.30
N GLN A 117 -4.87 -14.72 13.61
CA GLN A 117 -5.73 -15.65 14.35
C GLN A 117 -7.20 -15.24 14.33
N VAL A 118 -7.50 -13.93 14.39
CA VAL A 118 -8.88 -13.42 14.28
C VAL A 118 -9.55 -13.82 12.97
N VAL A 119 -8.81 -13.81 11.88
CA VAL A 119 -9.33 -14.13 10.54
C VAL A 119 -9.13 -15.60 10.14
N SER A 120 -8.50 -16.41 11.00
CA SER A 120 -8.28 -17.84 10.79
C SER A 120 -9.60 -18.64 10.86
N PRO A 121 -9.64 -19.92 10.43
CA PRO A 121 -10.86 -20.74 10.45
C PRO A 121 -11.51 -20.89 11.82
N SER A 122 -10.73 -20.78 12.90
CA SER A 122 -11.21 -20.82 14.29
C SER A 122 -11.34 -19.44 14.92
N GLY A 123 -11.10 -18.37 14.17
CA GLY A 123 -11.12 -16.99 14.64
C GLY A 123 -12.54 -16.41 14.73
N GLU A 124 -12.64 -15.29 15.44
CA GLU A 124 -13.92 -14.57 15.64
C GLU A 124 -14.48 -13.98 14.33
N LEU A 125 -13.60 -13.68 13.38
CA LEU A 125 -13.93 -13.14 12.06
C LEU A 125 -13.29 -14.03 10.98
N ALA A 126 -13.71 -15.28 10.90
CA ALA A 126 -13.12 -16.27 10.00
C ALA A 126 -13.38 -15.95 8.52
N LEU A 127 -12.33 -16.11 7.69
CA LEU A 127 -12.46 -16.06 6.23
C LEU A 127 -13.13 -17.34 5.71
N ASP A 128 -14.09 -17.19 4.79
CA ASP A 128 -14.74 -18.29 4.11
C ASP A 128 -13.91 -18.81 2.93
N PHE A 129 -12.99 -19.73 3.22
CA PHE A 129 -12.15 -20.38 2.21
C PHE A 129 -12.95 -21.19 1.19
N HIS A 130 -14.06 -21.78 1.58
CA HIS A 130 -14.87 -22.56 0.66
C HIS A 130 -15.46 -21.68 -0.44
N THR A 131 -16.09 -20.57 -0.04
CA THR A 131 -16.63 -19.59 -0.99
C THR A 131 -15.51 -18.95 -1.81
N ALA A 132 -14.36 -18.64 -1.21
CA ALA A 132 -13.22 -18.09 -1.93
C ALA A 132 -12.69 -19.03 -3.02
N LYS A 133 -12.47 -20.31 -2.70
CA LYS A 133 -12.01 -21.31 -3.68
C LYS A 133 -13.02 -21.49 -4.82
N ARG A 134 -14.32 -21.44 -4.52
CA ARG A 134 -15.37 -21.47 -5.55
C ARG A 134 -15.34 -20.24 -6.45
N THR A 135 -15.19 -19.05 -5.87
CA THR A 135 -15.06 -17.79 -6.62
C THR A 135 -13.83 -17.79 -7.54
N LEU A 136 -12.73 -18.41 -7.10
CA LEU A 136 -11.48 -18.47 -7.84
C LEU A 136 -11.35 -19.63 -8.83
N LYS A 137 -12.37 -20.45 -9.03
CA LYS A 137 -12.31 -21.65 -9.89
C LYS A 137 -11.63 -21.41 -11.25
N HIS A 138 -11.95 -20.26 -11.88
CA HIS A 138 -11.39 -19.87 -13.20
C HIS A 138 -10.67 -18.52 -13.16
N ARG A 139 -10.29 -18.04 -11.98
CA ARG A 139 -9.72 -16.72 -11.74
C ARG A 139 -8.41 -16.83 -10.97
N GLN A 140 -7.61 -15.79 -11.02
CA GLN A 140 -6.33 -15.75 -10.33
C GLN A 140 -6.34 -14.67 -9.25
N ALA A 141 -5.81 -14.98 -8.07
CA ALA A 141 -5.67 -14.01 -6.99
C ALA A 141 -4.29 -14.13 -6.34
N PHE A 142 -3.66 -12.97 -6.11
CA PHE A 142 -2.29 -12.88 -5.57
C PHE A 142 -2.19 -11.82 -4.49
N ALA A 143 -1.38 -12.11 -3.48
CA ALA A 143 -0.89 -11.14 -2.52
C ALA A 143 0.57 -10.82 -2.82
N CYS A 144 0.93 -9.53 -2.78
CA CYS A 144 2.30 -9.09 -2.91
C CYS A 144 3.01 -9.17 -1.57
N ALA A 145 4.21 -9.73 -1.55
CA ALA A 145 5.17 -9.62 -0.45
C ALA A 145 6.54 -9.25 -1.00
N THR A 146 7.37 -8.61 -0.19
CA THR A 146 8.74 -8.24 -0.59
C THR A 146 9.72 -9.27 -0.06
N ARG A 147 10.51 -9.83 -0.93
CA ARG A 147 11.63 -10.71 -0.56
C ARG A 147 12.75 -9.87 0.08
N LYS A 148 13.09 -10.16 1.33
CA LYS A 148 13.94 -9.30 2.15
C LYS A 148 15.37 -9.13 1.61
N ASP A 149 15.98 -10.21 1.08
CA ASP A 149 17.35 -10.22 0.60
C ASP A 149 17.58 -9.49 -0.73
N THR A 150 16.53 -9.38 -1.56
CA THR A 150 16.62 -8.77 -2.89
C THR A 150 15.73 -7.54 -3.08
N LEU A 151 14.88 -7.24 -2.09
CA LEU A 151 13.83 -6.20 -2.14
C LEU A 151 12.95 -6.27 -3.39
N LYS A 152 12.77 -7.48 -3.94
CA LYS A 152 11.91 -7.72 -5.10
C LYS A 152 10.49 -8.06 -4.67
N ASP A 153 9.54 -7.57 -5.45
CA ASP A 153 8.13 -7.92 -5.34
C ASP A 153 7.89 -9.36 -5.81
N ILE A 154 7.21 -10.13 -4.98
CA ILE A 154 6.80 -11.50 -5.30
C ILE A 154 5.31 -11.63 -5.05
N TYR A 155 4.62 -12.32 -5.96
CA TYR A 155 3.17 -12.46 -5.98
C TYR A 155 2.78 -13.90 -5.66
N MET A 156 2.29 -14.10 -4.46
CA MET A 156 1.93 -15.42 -3.92
C MET A 156 0.44 -15.68 -4.12
N PRO A 157 0.04 -16.90 -4.55
CA PRO A 157 -1.36 -17.25 -4.73
C PRO A 157 -2.16 -17.12 -3.43
N MET A 158 -3.36 -16.54 -3.53
CA MET A 158 -4.30 -16.44 -2.41
C MET A 158 -5.06 -17.75 -2.20
N PHE A 159 -5.50 -18.01 -0.95
CA PHE A 159 -6.35 -19.13 -0.55
C PHE A 159 -5.76 -20.53 -0.81
N GLN A 160 -4.43 -20.62 -0.87
CA GLN A 160 -3.71 -21.90 -0.74
C GLN A 160 -3.57 -22.29 0.74
N ASP A 161 -3.00 -23.45 1.02
CA ASP A 161 -2.89 -23.99 2.38
C ASP A 161 -2.01 -23.11 3.30
N ASP A 162 -1.06 -22.38 2.72
CA ASP A 162 -0.17 -21.43 3.38
C ASP A 162 -0.69 -19.97 3.39
N TRP A 163 -1.97 -19.74 3.10
CA TRP A 163 -2.54 -18.39 2.91
C TRP A 163 -2.29 -17.46 4.09
N TYR A 164 -2.38 -17.95 5.32
CA TYR A 164 -2.13 -17.10 6.50
C TYR A 164 -0.68 -16.69 6.62
N GLU A 165 0.27 -17.53 6.22
CA GLU A 165 1.69 -17.19 6.15
C GLU A 165 1.95 -16.18 5.02
N VAL A 166 1.27 -16.33 3.90
CA VAL A 166 1.31 -15.36 2.80
C VAL A 166 0.76 -14.00 3.23
N LEU A 167 -0.37 -13.97 3.96
CA LEU A 167 -0.90 -12.72 4.55
C LEU A 167 0.08 -12.11 5.55
N ARG A 168 0.72 -12.92 6.40
CA ARG A 168 1.74 -12.47 7.33
C ARG A 168 2.90 -11.81 6.57
N ALA A 169 3.41 -12.47 5.54
CA ALA A 169 4.47 -11.92 4.69
C ALA A 169 4.07 -10.60 4.04
N SER A 170 2.85 -10.54 3.49
CA SER A 170 2.32 -9.33 2.82
C SER A 170 2.09 -8.15 3.76
N CYS A 171 1.86 -8.40 5.06
CA CYS A 171 1.51 -7.38 6.08
C CYS A 171 2.62 -7.15 7.13
N ALA A 172 3.80 -7.74 6.99
CA ALA A 172 4.91 -7.61 7.93
C ALA A 172 5.65 -6.28 7.75
N ILE A 173 5.05 -5.18 8.20
CA ILE A 173 5.60 -3.82 8.04
C ILE A 173 6.94 -3.73 8.78
N PRO A 174 8.06 -3.41 8.08
CA PRO A 174 9.35 -3.23 8.73
C PRO A 174 9.29 -2.23 9.88
N VAL A 175 10.09 -2.44 10.93
CA VAL A 175 10.10 -1.63 12.17
C VAL A 175 8.89 -1.86 13.09
N LEU A 176 7.72 -2.17 12.54
CA LEU A 176 6.51 -2.43 13.33
C LEU A 176 6.33 -3.91 13.65
N TYR A 177 6.69 -4.79 12.73
CA TYR A 177 6.71 -6.23 12.92
C TYR A 177 8.15 -6.72 12.75
N ASN A 178 8.82 -7.02 13.88
CA ASN A 178 10.26 -7.32 13.92
C ASN A 178 10.56 -8.82 13.94
N LEU A 179 9.52 -9.67 13.97
CA LEU A 179 9.71 -11.12 13.89
C LEU A 179 10.01 -11.53 12.44
N PRO A 180 10.94 -12.45 12.22
CA PRO A 180 11.20 -12.93 10.87
C PRO A 180 10.00 -13.71 10.33
N VAL A 181 9.56 -13.36 9.13
CA VAL A 181 8.56 -14.13 8.39
C VAL A 181 9.28 -15.05 7.44
N ASN A 182 9.33 -16.34 7.78
CA ASN A 182 9.97 -17.36 6.97
C ASN A 182 8.90 -18.17 6.22
N LEU A 183 8.96 -18.14 4.90
CA LEU A 183 8.10 -18.94 4.02
C LEU A 183 8.97 -19.45 2.87
N ASN A 184 8.96 -20.77 2.63
CA ASN A 184 9.78 -21.45 1.62
C ASN A 184 11.29 -21.15 1.75
N GLU A 185 11.82 -21.21 2.98
CA GLU A 185 13.23 -20.96 3.33
C GLU A 185 13.73 -19.53 3.01
N LEU A 186 12.83 -18.59 2.76
CA LEU A 186 13.13 -17.21 2.47
C LEU A 186 12.50 -16.28 3.52
N GLU A 187 13.13 -15.13 3.76
CA GLU A 187 12.60 -14.09 4.63
C GLU A 187 11.80 -13.04 3.83
N TRP A 188 10.70 -12.61 4.42
CA TRP A 188 9.74 -11.71 3.79
C TRP A 188 9.43 -10.50 4.67
N VAL A 189 9.13 -9.40 4.02
CA VAL A 189 8.59 -8.18 4.62
C VAL A 189 7.39 -7.69 3.80
N ASP A 190 6.66 -6.69 4.33
CA ASP A 190 5.46 -6.13 3.71
C ASP A 190 5.66 -5.85 2.21
N GLY A 191 4.68 -6.23 1.41
CA GLY A 191 4.70 -6.02 -0.03
C GLY A 191 4.75 -4.55 -0.44
N GLY A 192 4.32 -3.64 0.46
CA GLY A 192 4.40 -2.20 0.24
C GLY A 192 5.82 -1.68 0.02
N VAL A 193 6.84 -2.37 0.54
CA VAL A 193 8.24 -1.98 0.32
C VAL A 193 8.62 -1.98 -1.16
N SER A 194 8.12 -2.93 -1.94
CA SER A 194 8.47 -3.08 -3.37
C SER A 194 7.32 -2.80 -4.33
N ALA A 195 6.07 -2.99 -3.91
CA ALA A 195 4.88 -2.78 -4.76
C ALA A 195 3.65 -2.43 -3.91
N ALA A 196 3.57 -1.20 -3.40
CA ALA A 196 2.40 -0.70 -2.68
C ALA A 196 1.12 -0.75 -3.56
N ILE A 197 1.26 -0.52 -4.86
CA ILE A 197 0.22 -0.65 -5.89
C ILE A 197 0.71 -1.67 -6.92
N PRO A 198 0.28 -2.94 -6.87
CA PRO A 198 0.84 -4.01 -7.70
C PRO A 198 0.29 -4.04 -9.15
N ALA A 199 0.09 -2.88 -9.78
CA ALA A 199 -0.54 -2.76 -11.10
C ALA A 199 0.33 -3.30 -12.25
N LYS A 200 1.65 -3.18 -12.14
CA LYS A 200 2.57 -3.71 -13.17
C LYS A 200 2.44 -5.23 -13.32
N GLU A 201 2.14 -5.93 -12.21
CA GLU A 201 1.94 -7.39 -12.26
C GLU A 201 0.63 -7.76 -12.95
N ALA A 202 -0.43 -6.98 -12.79
CA ALA A 202 -1.68 -7.20 -13.53
C ALA A 202 -1.44 -7.16 -15.04
N TRP A 203 -0.66 -6.19 -15.51
CA TRP A 203 -0.25 -6.10 -16.90
C TRP A 203 0.63 -7.29 -17.35
N ARG A 204 1.62 -7.69 -16.55
CA ARG A 204 2.46 -8.87 -16.84
C ARG A 204 1.63 -10.16 -16.98
N ARG A 205 0.50 -10.23 -16.28
CA ARG A 205 -0.46 -11.36 -16.38
C ARG A 205 -1.45 -11.21 -17.54
N GLY A 206 -1.24 -10.24 -18.40
CA GLY A 206 -2.03 -10.05 -19.62
C GLY A 206 -3.37 -9.36 -19.38
N ALA A 207 -3.49 -8.52 -18.35
CA ALA A 207 -4.66 -7.67 -18.21
C ALA A 207 -4.67 -6.58 -19.28
N ASP A 208 -5.82 -6.38 -19.91
CA ASP A 208 -6.09 -5.32 -20.87
C ASP A 208 -6.66 -4.07 -20.20
N LEU A 209 -7.36 -4.27 -19.07
CA LEU A 209 -7.89 -3.23 -18.23
C LEU A 209 -7.50 -3.51 -16.76
N VAL A 210 -6.93 -2.52 -16.11
CA VAL A 210 -6.62 -2.58 -14.69
C VAL A 210 -7.45 -1.54 -13.95
N ILE A 211 -8.28 -2.01 -13.01
CA ILE A 211 -8.99 -1.15 -12.07
C ILE A 211 -8.20 -1.15 -10.77
N VAL A 212 -7.72 0.02 -10.37
CA VAL A 212 -6.91 0.23 -9.17
C VAL A 212 -7.74 0.93 -8.11
N ILE A 213 -7.87 0.34 -6.93
CA ILE A 213 -8.41 1.02 -5.75
C ILE A 213 -7.23 1.56 -4.94
N ARG A 214 -7.17 2.88 -4.82
CA ARG A 214 -6.12 3.59 -4.07
C ARG A 214 -6.58 3.93 -2.65
N THR A 215 -5.63 4.20 -1.79
CA THR A 215 -5.84 4.73 -0.43
C THR A 215 -5.31 6.15 -0.28
N GLU A 216 -4.97 6.78 -1.40
CA GLU A 216 -4.41 8.13 -1.51
C GLU A 216 -5.06 8.86 -2.68
N PRO A 217 -5.26 10.18 -2.60
CA PRO A 217 -5.86 10.97 -3.68
C PRO A 217 -4.97 11.01 -4.93
N LEU A 218 -5.56 11.46 -6.04
CA LEU A 218 -4.90 11.53 -7.35
C LEU A 218 -4.21 12.89 -7.61
N ASP A 219 -4.05 13.73 -6.60
CA ASP A 219 -3.52 15.08 -6.76
C ASP A 219 -2.10 15.08 -7.34
N HIS A 220 -1.98 15.63 -8.56
CA HIS A 220 -0.72 15.71 -9.30
C HIS A 220 0.13 16.94 -8.91
N ASP A 221 -0.41 17.91 -8.18
CA ASP A 221 0.23 19.21 -7.95
C ASP A 221 0.99 19.34 -6.61
N ASN A 222 0.84 18.38 -5.70
CA ASN A 222 1.56 18.43 -4.42
C ASN A 222 2.43 17.19 -4.26
N HIS A 223 3.74 17.34 -4.47
CA HIS A 223 4.79 16.37 -4.13
C HIS A 223 4.92 16.07 -2.63
N THR A 224 3.80 16.07 -1.91
CA THR A 224 3.70 15.67 -0.50
C THR A 224 3.01 14.31 -0.37
N ASP A 225 3.33 13.38 -1.26
CA ASP A 225 2.93 11.98 -1.07
C ASP A 225 3.57 11.47 0.24
N LYS A 226 2.79 11.55 1.31
CA LYS A 226 3.14 10.96 2.60
C LYS A 226 3.10 9.44 2.44
N GLY A 227 4.23 8.82 2.26
CA GLY A 227 4.34 7.37 2.25
C GLY A 227 3.79 6.74 3.54
N ILE A 228 3.54 5.43 3.54
CA ILE A 228 3.09 4.69 4.73
C ILE A 228 3.96 5.00 5.97
N PHE A 229 5.27 5.20 5.77
CA PHE A 229 6.21 5.53 6.84
C PHE A 229 6.06 6.95 7.37
N ASP A 230 5.77 7.94 6.51
CA ASP A 230 5.52 9.32 6.93
C ASP A 230 4.19 9.44 7.67
N ASP A 231 3.15 8.78 7.18
CA ASP A 231 1.84 8.71 7.79
C ASP A 231 1.87 8.00 9.16
N TRP A 232 2.62 6.91 9.25
CA TRP A 232 2.86 6.23 10.51
C TRP A 232 3.58 7.11 11.53
N ARG A 233 4.63 7.84 11.12
CA ARG A 233 5.38 8.74 11.98
C ARG A 233 4.48 9.86 12.50
N GLU A 234 3.70 10.51 11.64
CA GLU A 234 2.74 11.55 12.02
C GLU A 234 1.70 11.01 13.01
N SER A 235 1.28 9.76 12.83
CA SER A 235 0.38 9.07 13.76
C SER A 235 1.02 8.93 15.14
N VAL A 236 2.27 8.47 15.23
CA VAL A 236 2.99 8.37 16.51
C VAL A 236 3.15 9.74 17.17
N GLU A 237 3.60 10.74 16.43
CA GLU A 237 3.81 12.12 16.94
C GLU A 237 2.53 12.74 17.48
N THR A 238 1.40 12.54 16.83
CA THR A 238 0.10 13.08 17.23
C THR A 238 -0.42 12.45 18.51
N TYR A 239 -0.28 11.13 18.65
CA TYR A 239 -0.87 10.40 19.78
C TYR A 239 0.09 10.24 20.96
N LEU A 240 1.38 10.50 20.78
CA LEU A 240 2.39 10.40 21.83
C LEU A 240 2.02 11.19 23.10
N PRO A 241 1.59 12.47 23.04
CA PRO A 241 1.20 13.23 24.24
C PRO A 241 0.04 12.61 24.99
N TYR A 242 -0.95 12.09 24.28
CA TYR A 242 -2.10 11.42 24.89
C TYR A 242 -1.70 10.17 25.69
N TYR A 243 -0.85 9.31 25.09
CA TYR A 243 -0.39 8.09 25.76
C TYR A 243 0.55 8.36 26.94
N ILE A 244 1.41 9.39 26.84
CA ILE A 244 2.26 9.82 27.95
C ILE A 244 1.40 10.19 29.17
N ASN A 245 0.35 10.98 28.97
CA ASN A 245 -0.56 11.38 30.04
C ASN A 245 -1.34 10.18 30.60
N LYS A 246 -1.82 9.28 29.76
CA LYS A 246 -2.60 8.09 30.16
C LYS A 246 -1.79 7.10 30.98
N LEU A 247 -0.49 6.98 30.73
CA LEU A 247 0.38 5.98 31.37
C LEU A 247 1.08 6.51 32.63
N SER A 248 0.87 7.77 33.02
CA SER A 248 1.50 8.41 34.21
C SER A 248 3.03 8.26 34.23
N LEU A 249 3.68 8.26 33.08
CA LEU A 249 5.12 8.01 32.93
C LEU A 249 5.96 9.28 33.15
N ASN A 250 5.79 9.96 34.28
CA ASN A 250 6.43 11.25 34.54
C ASN A 250 7.97 11.23 34.53
N GLU A 251 8.62 10.12 34.83
CA GLU A 251 10.09 10.03 34.86
C GLU A 251 10.70 9.62 33.47
N SER A 252 9.91 8.97 32.62
CA SER A 252 10.34 8.58 31.26
C SER A 252 10.01 9.66 30.23
N VAL A 253 9.17 10.62 30.56
CA VAL A 253 8.66 11.68 29.68
C VAL A 253 9.78 12.58 29.14
N ASP A 254 10.78 12.93 29.97
CA ASP A 254 11.86 13.81 29.53
C ASP A 254 12.76 13.13 28.50
N ARG A 255 13.03 11.82 28.63
CA ARG A 255 13.75 11.06 27.60
C ARG A 255 12.93 10.91 26.31
N ILE A 256 11.65 10.68 26.43
CA ILE A 256 10.73 10.55 25.28
C ILE A 256 10.59 11.90 24.57
N LYS A 257 10.43 13.02 25.31
CA LYS A 257 10.37 14.36 24.75
C LYS A 257 11.69 14.74 24.06
N THR A 258 12.83 14.39 24.64
CA THR A 258 14.16 14.65 24.04
C THR A 258 14.33 13.87 22.75
N VAL A 259 13.97 12.59 22.71
CA VAL A 259 14.02 11.75 21.50
C VAL A 259 13.03 12.26 20.43
N HIS A 260 11.82 12.62 20.85
CA HIS A 260 10.80 13.19 19.98
C HIS A 260 11.25 14.54 19.38
N HIS A 261 11.75 15.44 20.21
CA HIS A 261 12.25 16.76 19.75
C HIS A 261 13.46 16.61 18.83
N GLU A 262 14.40 15.72 19.13
CA GLU A 262 15.51 15.42 18.24
C GLU A 262 15.07 14.81 16.90
N LEU A 263 14.13 13.88 16.91
CA LEU A 263 13.61 13.27 15.70
C LEU A 263 12.82 14.27 14.85
N SER A 264 11.92 15.04 15.45
CA SER A 264 11.13 16.06 14.75
C SER A 264 12.00 17.16 14.17
N HIS A 265 12.95 17.68 14.95
CA HIS A 265 13.86 18.74 14.49
C HIS A 265 14.79 18.27 13.34
N ARG A 266 15.29 17.04 13.42
CA ARG A 266 16.15 16.46 12.37
C ARG A 266 15.37 16.19 11.08
N PHE A 267 14.11 15.82 11.19
CA PHE A 267 13.25 15.58 10.02
C PHE A 267 12.79 16.89 9.38
N GLU A 268 12.46 17.92 10.15
CA GLU A 268 12.14 19.25 9.63
C GLU A 268 13.35 19.82 8.86
N GLN A 269 14.55 19.71 9.41
CA GLN A 269 15.78 20.11 8.71
C GLN A 269 16.01 19.33 7.42
N TRP A 270 15.72 18.03 7.42
CA TRP A 270 15.81 17.20 6.23
C TRP A 270 14.77 17.61 5.17
N ARG A 271 13.52 17.84 5.57
CA ARG A 271 12.44 18.27 4.66
C ARG A 271 12.71 19.66 4.05
N GLU A 272 13.21 20.60 4.83
CA GLU A 272 13.58 21.91 4.31
C GLU A 272 14.76 21.85 3.35
N GLN A 273 15.74 21.02 3.62
CA GLN A 273 16.90 20.83 2.76
C GLN A 273 16.51 20.12 1.46
N TYR A 274 15.65 19.11 1.53
CA TYR A 274 15.10 18.43 0.35
C TYR A 274 14.32 19.39 -0.55
N ARG A 275 13.52 20.29 0.03
CA ARG A 275 12.77 21.30 -0.71
C ARG A 275 13.70 22.36 -1.33
N ASN A 276 14.78 22.69 -0.68
CA ASN A 276 15.77 23.67 -1.18
C ASN A 276 16.71 23.05 -2.24
N ASP A 277 17.08 21.79 -2.11
CA ASP A 277 17.93 21.07 -3.07
C ASP A 277 17.21 20.82 -4.41
N THR A 278 15.87 20.67 -4.39
CA THR A 278 15.05 20.56 -5.62
C THR A 278 15.02 21.86 -6.44
N ILE A 279 15.32 23.01 -5.82
CA ILE A 279 15.34 24.34 -6.47
C ILE A 279 16.72 24.66 -7.09
N HIS A 280 17.80 23.98 -6.71
CA HIS A 280 19.17 24.26 -7.14
C HIS A 280 19.82 23.17 -8.00
N ILE A 281 19.11 22.60 -8.96
CA ILE A 281 19.75 21.79 -10.01
C ILE A 281 20.41 22.74 -11.04
N LYS A 282 21.56 23.26 -10.67
CA LYS A 282 22.56 23.87 -11.59
C LYS A 282 23.95 23.37 -11.17
N ASP A 283 24.36 22.28 -11.69
CA ASP A 283 25.68 21.86 -12.13
C ASP A 283 25.96 20.37 -11.93
N LYS A 284 25.95 19.64 -13.05
CA LYS A 284 26.30 18.21 -13.09
C LYS A 284 27.76 17.92 -12.73
N GLN A 285 28.63 18.93 -12.67
CA GLN A 285 30.07 18.75 -12.42
C GLN A 285 30.42 18.66 -10.93
N ASP A 286 29.65 19.30 -10.05
CA ASP A 286 29.90 19.24 -8.60
C ASP A 286 29.46 17.88 -8.00
N ILE A 287 28.39 17.29 -8.52
CA ILE A 287 27.89 15.97 -8.11
C ILE A 287 28.92 14.86 -8.43
N GLN A 288 29.63 14.99 -9.56
CA GLN A 288 30.64 14.02 -9.98
C GLN A 288 31.90 14.07 -9.12
N LYS A 289 32.22 15.22 -8.53
CA LYS A 289 33.34 15.42 -7.63
C LYS A 289 33.10 14.87 -6.22
N GLU A 290 31.89 15.04 -5.68
CA GLU A 290 31.48 14.43 -4.40
C GLU A 290 31.38 12.91 -4.47
N LEU A 291 30.87 12.36 -5.58
CA LEU A 291 30.82 10.92 -5.81
C LEU A 291 32.21 10.27 -5.90
N SER A 292 33.18 10.96 -6.49
CA SER A 292 34.57 10.48 -6.55
C SER A 292 35.29 10.49 -5.19
N TYR A 293 34.87 11.37 -4.27
CA TYR A 293 35.39 11.41 -2.91
C TYR A 293 34.83 10.29 -2.02
N LEU A 294 33.55 9.93 -2.23
CA LEU A 294 32.90 8.81 -1.53
C LEU A 294 33.40 7.43 -2.02
N ASP A 295 33.71 7.30 -3.31
CA ASP A 295 34.26 6.07 -3.92
C ASP A 295 35.68 5.75 -3.38
N SER A 296 36.38 6.73 -2.86
CA SER A 296 37.75 6.56 -2.31
C SER A 296 37.80 6.11 -0.85
N GLN A 297 36.68 6.08 -0.14
CA GLN A 297 36.61 5.75 1.30
C GLN A 297 35.79 4.51 1.64
N SER A 298 35.18 3.82 0.68
CA SER A 298 34.35 2.63 0.96
C SER A 298 35.04 1.33 0.56
N ASP A 299 35.19 0.45 1.54
CA ASP A 299 35.65 -0.93 1.38
C ASP A 299 34.77 -1.76 0.43
N ASP A 300 35.35 -2.77 -0.18
CA ASP A 300 34.89 -3.57 -1.31
C ASP A 300 33.46 -4.19 -1.27
N ALA A 301 32.74 -4.09 -0.17
CA ALA A 301 31.39 -4.65 -0.01
C ALA A 301 30.26 -3.83 -0.71
N LEU A 302 30.52 -2.57 -1.09
CA LEU A 302 29.55 -1.67 -1.70
C LEU A 302 29.66 -1.59 -3.24
N LYS A 303 30.52 -2.37 -3.86
CA LYS A 303 30.84 -2.27 -5.30
C LYS A 303 29.89 -2.97 -6.26
N GLN A 304 28.82 -3.62 -5.79
CA GLN A 304 27.80 -4.13 -6.71
C GLN A 304 26.65 -3.11 -6.85
N PRO A 305 26.37 -2.62 -8.07
CA PRO A 305 25.28 -1.65 -8.27
C PRO A 305 23.93 -2.37 -8.14
N VAL A 306 23.31 -2.27 -6.97
CA VAL A 306 21.93 -2.73 -6.74
C VAL A 306 20.93 -1.88 -7.53
N PHE A 307 21.34 -0.71 -8.03
CA PHE A 307 20.47 0.27 -8.67
C PHE A 307 21.00 0.75 -10.03
N GLY A 308 20.24 0.48 -11.09
CA GLY A 308 20.60 0.80 -12.47
C GLY A 308 20.59 2.28 -12.85
N ASN A 309 20.29 3.22 -11.96
CA ASN A 309 20.32 4.67 -12.28
C ASN A 309 20.75 5.49 -11.07
N LYS A 310 21.95 6.07 -11.16
CA LYS A 310 22.64 6.76 -10.05
C LYS A 310 22.07 8.14 -9.67
N SER A 311 21.05 8.68 -10.36
CA SER A 311 20.71 10.09 -10.23
C SER A 311 19.84 10.43 -8.99
N TRP A 312 19.08 9.52 -8.45
CA TRP A 312 18.18 9.78 -7.34
C TRP A 312 18.82 9.55 -5.95
N LEU A 313 19.80 8.65 -5.85
CA LEU A 313 20.56 8.43 -4.60
C LEU A 313 21.39 9.65 -4.17
N SER A 314 21.80 10.50 -5.10
CA SER A 314 22.52 11.74 -4.81
C SER A 314 21.67 12.77 -4.05
N HIS A 315 20.33 12.62 -4.05
CA HIS A 315 19.41 13.52 -3.35
C HIS A 315 19.00 13.01 -1.96
N ILE A 316 19.31 11.75 -1.63
CA ILE A 316 19.06 11.16 -0.32
C ILE A 316 20.37 11.11 0.44
N ASN A 317 20.52 11.95 1.46
CA ASN A 317 21.68 11.87 2.37
C ASN A 317 21.53 10.63 3.27
N ILE A 318 22.13 9.52 2.81
CA ILE A 318 22.07 8.19 3.47
C ILE A 318 22.53 8.25 4.92
N GLU A 319 23.57 9.05 5.25
CA GLU A 319 24.00 9.22 6.65
C GLU A 319 22.92 9.84 7.55
N ARG A 320 22.08 10.72 6.99
CA ARG A 320 20.96 11.32 7.74
C ARG A 320 19.83 10.35 7.95
N LEU A 321 19.52 9.51 6.95
CA LEU A 321 18.56 8.40 7.11
C LEU A 321 19.06 7.40 8.15
N LEU A 322 20.36 7.08 8.18
CA LEU A 322 20.98 6.22 9.20
C LEU A 322 20.85 6.82 10.61
N LYS A 323 21.04 8.13 10.76
CA LYS A 323 20.85 8.83 12.04
C LYS A 323 19.38 8.91 12.46
N LEU A 324 18.44 8.98 11.51
CA LEU A 324 16.99 8.95 11.76
C LEU A 324 16.52 7.57 12.24
N ALA A 325 17.07 6.50 11.70
CA ALA A 325 16.78 5.13 12.16
C ALA A 325 17.28 4.85 13.59
N GLY A 326 18.02 5.77 14.20
CA GLY A 326 18.42 5.72 15.62
C GLY A 326 19.40 4.61 15.99
N GLN A 327 19.91 3.86 15.02
CA GLN A 327 20.93 2.83 15.21
C GLN A 327 21.84 2.78 13.99
N SER A 328 23.14 2.78 14.22
CA SER A 328 24.20 2.67 13.20
C SER A 328 24.22 1.32 12.44
N ASN A 329 23.28 0.41 12.70
CA ASN A 329 23.27 -0.95 12.16
C ASN A 329 22.01 -1.33 11.37
N ASN A 330 21.08 -0.40 11.03
CA ASN A 330 19.86 -0.71 10.29
C ASN A 330 19.93 -0.25 8.82
N ILE A 331 20.97 -0.65 8.12
CA ILE A 331 21.14 -0.46 6.67
C ILE A 331 19.89 -1.01 5.94
N ASP A 332 19.39 -2.16 6.33
CA ASP A 332 18.22 -2.83 5.72
C ASP A 332 16.97 -1.93 5.68
N VAL A 333 16.67 -1.20 6.77
CA VAL A 333 15.47 -0.32 6.83
C VAL A 333 15.57 0.84 5.84
N ILE A 334 16.77 1.39 5.66
CA ILE A 334 17.01 2.50 4.76
C ILE A 334 16.91 2.05 3.31
N GLU A 335 17.46 0.89 2.99
CA GLU A 335 17.31 0.30 1.67
C GLU A 335 15.83 0.02 1.35
N MET A 336 15.06 -0.47 2.32
CA MET A 336 13.62 -0.69 2.19
C MET A 336 12.84 0.61 1.95
N LEU A 337 13.17 1.69 2.67
CA LEU A 337 12.58 3.01 2.46
C LEU A 337 12.91 3.57 1.07
N ALA A 338 14.18 3.49 0.67
CA ALA A 338 14.63 3.92 -0.64
C ALA A 338 13.92 3.14 -1.76
N GLN A 339 13.77 1.83 -1.58
CA GLN A 339 13.05 0.97 -2.52
C GLN A 339 11.57 1.35 -2.61
N TYR A 340 10.91 1.61 -1.46
CA TYR A 340 9.51 2.06 -1.41
C TYR A 340 9.30 3.33 -2.25
N TYR A 341 10.05 4.40 -1.98
CA TYR A 341 9.89 5.67 -2.71
C TYR A 341 10.13 5.50 -4.21
N LYS A 342 11.17 4.75 -4.59
CA LYS A 342 11.48 4.50 -5.98
C LYS A 342 10.34 3.76 -6.68
N THR A 343 9.89 2.65 -6.11
CA THR A 343 8.86 1.81 -6.74
C THR A 343 7.50 2.50 -6.75
N TYR A 344 7.24 3.36 -5.76
CA TYR A 344 6.01 4.15 -5.70
C TYR A 344 5.96 5.21 -6.82
N GLN A 345 7.06 5.92 -7.08
CA GLN A 345 7.16 6.84 -8.22
C GLN A 345 7.04 6.09 -9.55
N ASP A 346 7.79 5.00 -9.71
CA ASP A 346 7.75 4.16 -10.91
C ASP A 346 6.35 3.59 -11.23
N VAL A 347 5.54 3.29 -10.21
CA VAL A 347 4.18 2.80 -10.43
C VAL A 347 3.20 3.93 -10.71
N ASN A 348 3.35 5.10 -10.12
CA ASN A 348 2.52 6.26 -10.44
C ASN A 348 2.73 6.68 -11.90
N ASP A 349 3.98 6.76 -12.37
CA ASP A 349 4.30 7.04 -13.77
C ASP A 349 3.67 5.99 -14.72
N PHE A 350 3.75 4.72 -14.36
CA PHE A 350 3.13 3.62 -15.12
C PHE A 350 1.60 3.75 -15.19
N LEU A 351 0.95 4.15 -14.10
CA LEU A 351 -0.51 4.27 -14.01
C LEU A 351 -1.05 5.46 -14.83
N VAL A 352 -0.33 6.57 -14.85
CA VAL A 352 -0.71 7.77 -15.60
C VAL A 352 -0.36 7.64 -17.09
N ASN A 353 0.74 6.92 -17.40
CA ASN A 353 1.22 6.67 -18.73
C ASN A 353 1.27 5.15 -19.02
N PRO A 354 0.11 4.47 -19.06
CA PRO A 354 0.10 3.01 -19.27
C PRO A 354 0.65 2.63 -20.65
N PRO A 355 1.28 1.45 -20.76
CA PRO A 355 1.75 0.93 -22.05
C PRO A 355 0.63 0.80 -23.07
N VAL A 356 1.02 0.79 -24.36
CA VAL A 356 0.07 0.59 -25.46
C VAL A 356 -0.68 -0.74 -25.26
N GLY A 357 -2.00 -0.69 -25.39
CA GLY A 357 -2.88 -1.86 -25.20
C GLY A 357 -3.38 -2.05 -23.77
N LEU A 358 -2.83 -1.34 -22.79
CA LEU A 358 -3.34 -1.33 -21.42
C LEU A 358 -4.22 -0.10 -21.17
N GLN A 359 -5.37 -0.31 -20.55
CA GLN A 359 -6.20 0.76 -20.01
C GLN A 359 -6.21 0.68 -18.48
N VAL A 360 -6.24 1.85 -17.84
CA VAL A 360 -6.19 1.97 -16.37
C VAL A 360 -7.30 2.90 -15.88
N ILE A 361 -8.07 2.43 -14.90
CA ILE A 361 -8.97 3.28 -14.10
C ILE A 361 -8.44 3.29 -12.67
N GLN A 362 -8.21 4.47 -12.10
CA GLN A 362 -7.83 4.62 -10.70
C GLN A 362 -9.00 5.16 -9.90
N ILE A 363 -9.55 4.35 -9.00
CA ILE A 363 -10.57 4.74 -8.01
C ILE A 363 -9.82 5.22 -6.77
N ALA A 364 -9.96 6.50 -6.43
CA ALA A 364 -9.21 7.14 -5.36
C ALA A 364 -10.13 8.01 -4.48
N PRO A 365 -9.75 8.26 -3.21
CA PRO A 365 -10.41 9.26 -2.39
C PRO A 365 -10.24 10.64 -3.01
N GLU A 366 -11.21 11.52 -2.77
CA GLU A 366 -11.17 12.89 -3.31
C GLU A 366 -10.06 13.73 -2.70
N LYS A 367 -9.84 13.55 -1.41
CA LYS A 367 -8.81 14.22 -0.61
C LYS A 367 -8.08 13.20 0.24
N SER A 368 -7.01 13.63 0.90
CA SER A 368 -6.35 12.79 1.92
C SER A 368 -7.39 12.28 2.90
N LEU A 369 -7.39 10.97 3.14
CA LEU A 369 -8.29 10.31 4.08
C LEU A 369 -8.11 10.88 5.49
N ASN A 370 -9.18 10.84 6.28
CA ASN A 370 -9.12 11.20 7.70
C ASN A 370 -8.35 10.13 8.50
N SER A 371 -8.48 8.88 8.08
CA SER A 371 -7.72 7.76 8.65
C SER A 371 -6.26 7.80 8.23
N ARG A 372 -5.41 7.25 9.10
CA ARG A 372 -3.97 7.07 8.93
C ARG A 372 -3.66 5.59 8.75
N ALA A 373 -2.41 5.27 8.47
CA ALA A 373 -1.98 3.86 8.38
C ALA A 373 -2.16 3.11 9.72
N LEU A 374 -2.03 3.81 10.85
CA LEU A 374 -2.23 3.30 12.21
C LEU A 374 -2.83 4.38 13.12
N LEU A 375 -3.36 3.97 14.28
CA LEU A 375 -3.86 4.85 15.34
C LEU A 375 -4.99 5.80 14.89
N SER A 376 -5.77 5.40 13.88
CA SER A 376 -6.95 6.15 13.45
C SER A 376 -8.07 6.07 14.50
N SER A 377 -8.87 7.14 14.59
CA SER A 377 -10.10 7.11 15.36
C SER A 377 -11.16 6.26 14.66
N LYS A 378 -12.11 5.73 15.43
CA LYS A 378 -13.21 4.96 14.85
C LYS A 378 -14.12 5.81 13.97
N ASP A 379 -14.24 7.10 14.29
CA ASP A 379 -15.07 8.05 13.54
C ASP A 379 -14.41 8.38 12.18
N ASP A 380 -13.10 8.60 12.16
CA ASP A 380 -12.35 8.81 10.91
C ASP A 380 -12.46 7.59 9.98
N LEU A 381 -12.33 6.39 10.54
CA LEU A 381 -12.49 5.15 9.80
C LEU A 381 -13.91 5.00 9.23
N GLU A 382 -14.94 5.35 10.01
CA GLU A 382 -16.33 5.30 9.54
C GLU A 382 -16.57 6.29 8.39
N MET A 383 -16.02 7.51 8.48
CA MET A 383 -16.15 8.53 7.43
C MET A 383 -15.52 8.05 6.12
N ASP A 384 -14.28 7.57 6.19
CA ASP A 384 -13.54 7.11 5.01
C ASP A 384 -14.16 5.84 4.39
N TYR A 385 -14.72 4.95 5.22
CA TYR A 385 -15.48 3.80 4.72
C TYR A 385 -16.71 4.23 3.90
N ARG A 386 -17.45 5.23 4.42
CA ARG A 386 -18.63 5.76 3.72
C ARG A 386 -18.25 6.44 2.42
N GLU A 387 -17.15 7.21 2.41
CA GLU A 387 -16.62 7.81 1.19
C GLU A 387 -16.30 6.73 0.16
N GLY A 388 -15.59 5.66 0.56
CA GLY A 388 -15.31 4.52 -0.32
C GLY A 388 -16.57 3.89 -0.90
N LYS A 389 -17.63 3.73 -0.11
CA LYS A 389 -18.93 3.22 -0.60
C LYS A 389 -19.58 4.17 -1.60
N ILE A 390 -19.53 5.47 -1.37
CA ILE A 390 -20.13 6.47 -2.28
C ILE A 390 -19.39 6.47 -3.61
N ILE A 391 -18.05 6.51 -3.59
CA ILE A 391 -17.24 6.50 -4.81
C ILE A 391 -17.42 5.17 -5.56
N GLY A 392 -17.45 4.05 -4.85
CA GLY A 392 -17.69 2.75 -5.46
C GLY A 392 -19.04 2.66 -6.16
N ARG A 393 -20.12 3.21 -5.58
CA ARG A 393 -21.44 3.27 -6.22
C ARG A 393 -21.44 4.16 -7.47
N LYS A 394 -20.83 5.34 -7.39
CA LYS A 394 -20.70 6.21 -8.57
C LYS A 394 -19.91 5.53 -9.70
N PHE A 395 -18.87 4.77 -9.35
CA PHE A 395 -18.15 3.99 -10.34
C PHE A 395 -19.03 2.94 -11.00
N LEU A 396 -19.87 2.25 -10.22
CA LEU A 396 -20.83 1.26 -10.74
C LEU A 396 -21.86 1.89 -11.66
N ASP A 397 -22.41 3.04 -11.28
CA ASP A 397 -23.38 3.78 -12.10
C ASP A 397 -22.81 4.13 -13.49
N CYS A 398 -21.48 4.35 -13.58
CA CYS A 398 -20.82 4.68 -14.84
C CYS A 398 -20.40 3.46 -15.66
N PHE A 399 -20.03 2.35 -15.00
CA PHE A 399 -19.25 1.28 -15.66
C PHE A 399 -19.79 -0.12 -15.49
N SER A 400 -20.77 -0.38 -14.59
CA SER A 400 -21.21 -1.75 -14.29
C SER A 400 -21.71 -2.49 -15.53
N ASP A 401 -22.57 -1.87 -16.32
CA ASP A 401 -23.16 -2.49 -17.51
C ASP A 401 -22.09 -2.79 -18.57
N ILE A 402 -21.23 -1.80 -18.82
CA ILE A 402 -20.17 -1.90 -19.83
C ILE A 402 -19.17 -3.00 -19.48
N LEU A 403 -18.74 -3.04 -18.23
CA LEU A 403 -17.69 -3.97 -17.80
C LEU A 403 -18.21 -5.39 -17.60
N ASN A 404 -19.45 -5.58 -17.16
CA ASN A 404 -20.08 -6.89 -17.07
C ASN A 404 -20.30 -7.52 -18.45
N GLU A 405 -20.71 -6.74 -19.45
CA GLU A 405 -20.87 -7.21 -20.82
C GLU A 405 -19.54 -7.54 -21.50
N LYS A 406 -18.46 -6.84 -21.12
CA LYS A 406 -17.13 -6.93 -21.75
C LYS A 406 -16.20 -7.97 -21.10
N SER A 407 -16.60 -8.57 -19.99
CA SER A 407 -15.77 -9.56 -19.31
C SER A 407 -15.82 -10.90 -20.05
N SER A 408 -14.67 -11.36 -20.53
CA SER A 408 -14.53 -12.70 -21.15
C SER A 408 -14.91 -13.85 -20.21
N LEU A 409 -14.83 -13.62 -18.89
CA LEU A 409 -15.25 -14.58 -17.88
C LEU A 409 -16.76 -14.74 -17.80
N MET A 410 -17.52 -13.65 -17.98
CA MET A 410 -18.98 -13.71 -17.98
C MET A 410 -19.52 -14.46 -19.20
N GLN A 411 -18.79 -14.45 -20.31
CA GLN A 411 -19.13 -15.24 -21.50
C GLN A 411 -18.94 -16.74 -21.21
N TYR A 412 -17.84 -17.13 -20.52
CA TYR A 412 -17.59 -18.51 -20.10
C TYR A 412 -18.62 -19.04 -19.09
N MET A 413 -19.13 -18.19 -18.19
CA MET A 413 -20.15 -18.57 -17.19
C MET A 413 -21.58 -18.64 -17.77
N ARG A 414 -21.81 -18.05 -18.96
CA ARG A 414 -23.11 -18.17 -19.68
C ARG A 414 -23.19 -19.44 -20.53
N ASP A 415 -22.03 -20.02 -20.86
CA ASP A 415 -21.92 -21.23 -21.71
C ASP A 415 -21.83 -22.53 -20.87
N GLU A 416 -21.77 -22.48 -19.52
CA GLU A 416 -21.92 -23.57 -18.56
C GLU A 416 -23.31 -23.55 -17.85
#